data_7cdee98c95d73fdced69d44a351d8505
#
_entry.id   7cdee98c95d73fdced69d44a351d8505
#
_cell.length_a   1.000
_cell.length_b   1.000
_cell.length_c   1.000
_cell.angle_alpha   90.00
_cell.angle_beta   90.00
_cell.angle_gamma   90.00
#
_symmetry.space_group_name_H-M   'P 1'
#
loop_
_entity.id
_entity.type
_entity.pdbx_description
1 polymer ?
#
loop_
_entity_poly.entity_id
_entity_poly.type
_entity_poly.pdbx_seq_one_letter_code
_entity_poly.pdbx_strand_id
1 'polypeptide(L)'
;MPIAVVTVLLLVSAALVAISSDAGLAPPGLAGLDVQWLVLLAWLTAGSASAVLLCCRRRRATTGLVVAGALLIGSGALVGPPRFSDDSARYAWDGIVSGAGISPYAHPPVAAELSGLRPLWLFPAVAIGSDGQPACPTPGSRLTRQTPDGAPLCTMINRPEVPTIYPPVAQGWFAAVRALLPREAPWWPMQVAGLLTSLGVTAALIA
;
A
#
# COMPACT_ATOMS: atom_id res chain seq x y z
N MET A 1 5.65 -25.65 24.26
CA MET A 1 4.27 -25.11 24.02
C MET A 1 4.23 -23.64 23.57
N PRO A 2 4.85 -22.64 24.25
CA PRO A 2 4.67 -21.24 23.82
C PRO A 2 5.15 -20.93 22.40
N ILE A 3 6.25 -21.53 21.93
CA ILE A 3 6.77 -21.32 20.58
C ILE A 3 5.75 -21.77 19.50
N ALA A 4 5.16 -22.95 19.66
CA ALA A 4 4.15 -23.43 18.71
C ALA A 4 2.92 -22.53 18.64
N VAL A 5 2.45 -22.03 19.79
CA VAL A 5 1.35 -21.08 19.84
C VAL A 5 1.67 -19.78 19.12
N VAL A 6 2.87 -19.21 19.38
CA VAL A 6 3.34 -18.00 18.69
C VAL A 6 3.43 -18.23 17.17
N THR A 7 4.02 -19.36 16.74
CA THR A 7 4.12 -19.67 15.31
C THR A 7 2.73 -19.73 14.64
N VAL A 8 1.75 -20.39 15.27
CA VAL A 8 0.39 -20.44 14.73
C VAL A 8 -0.25 -19.05 14.65
N LEU A 9 -0.11 -18.23 15.69
CA LEU A 9 -0.64 -16.87 15.68
C LEU A 9 -0.01 -15.99 14.60
N LEU A 10 1.30 -16.10 14.37
CA LEU A 10 1.98 -15.36 13.31
C LEU A 10 1.54 -15.83 11.91
N LEU A 11 1.37 -17.13 11.70
CA LEU A 11 0.86 -17.67 10.44
C LEU A 11 -0.59 -17.22 10.17
N VAL A 12 -1.45 -17.24 11.19
CA VAL A 12 -2.83 -16.75 11.07
C VAL A 12 -2.83 -15.25 10.76
N SER A 13 -1.99 -14.46 11.45
CA SER A 13 -1.87 -13.03 11.19
C SER A 13 -1.42 -12.75 9.75
N ALA A 14 -0.41 -13.46 9.26
CA ALA A 14 0.09 -13.32 7.88
C ALA A 14 -0.98 -13.71 6.85
N ALA A 15 -1.74 -14.79 7.10
CA ALA A 15 -2.84 -15.20 6.23
C ALA A 15 -3.95 -14.15 6.18
N LEU A 16 -4.34 -13.58 7.33
CA LEU A 16 -5.34 -12.51 7.40
C LEU A 16 -4.90 -11.26 6.64
N VAL A 17 -3.61 -10.88 6.74
CA VAL A 17 -3.04 -9.76 5.96
C VAL A 17 -3.06 -10.09 4.46
N ALA A 18 -2.67 -11.28 4.05
CA ALA A 18 -2.72 -11.70 2.64
C ALA A 18 -4.16 -11.64 2.08
N ILE A 19 -5.15 -12.17 2.82
CA ILE A 19 -6.57 -12.12 2.44
C ILE A 19 -7.07 -10.66 2.39
N SER A 20 -6.61 -9.79 3.29
CA SER A 20 -6.97 -8.37 3.26
C SER A 20 -6.42 -7.66 2.02
N SER A 21 -5.28 -8.11 1.50
CA SER A 21 -4.65 -7.58 0.29
C SER A 21 -5.29 -8.15 -0.99
N ASP A 22 -5.63 -9.44 -1.01
CA ASP A 22 -6.31 -10.10 -2.13
C ASP A 22 -7.52 -10.92 -1.64
N ALA A 23 -8.72 -10.44 -1.95
CA ALA A 23 -9.97 -11.11 -1.57
C ALA A 23 -10.16 -12.47 -2.26
N GLY A 24 -9.47 -12.73 -3.38
CA GLY A 24 -9.49 -14.04 -4.05
C GLY A 24 -8.89 -15.16 -3.21
N LEU A 25 -8.09 -14.82 -2.20
CA LEU A 25 -7.52 -15.77 -1.25
C LEU A 25 -8.46 -16.12 -0.09
N ALA A 26 -9.58 -15.42 0.04
CA ALA A 26 -10.49 -15.62 1.17
C ALA A 26 -11.20 -16.99 1.08
N PRO A 27 -11.12 -17.83 2.13
CA PRO A 27 -11.96 -19.03 2.20
C PRO A 27 -13.44 -18.63 2.33
N PRO A 28 -14.39 -19.52 1.98
CA PRO A 28 -15.82 -19.19 1.94
C PRO A 28 -16.36 -18.53 3.22
N GLY A 29 -15.83 -18.90 4.39
CA GLY A 29 -16.26 -18.32 5.67
C GLY A 29 -15.74 -16.89 5.93
N LEU A 30 -14.78 -16.40 5.17
CA LEU A 30 -14.20 -15.05 5.31
C LEU A 30 -14.47 -14.17 4.08
N ALA A 31 -14.99 -14.73 2.99
CA ALA A 31 -15.17 -14.03 1.71
C ALA A 31 -16.12 -12.82 1.78
N GLY A 32 -16.98 -12.77 2.78
CA GLY A 32 -17.91 -11.65 3.01
C GLY A 32 -17.48 -10.64 4.06
N LEU A 33 -16.29 -10.80 4.66
CA LEU A 33 -15.81 -9.87 5.67
C LEU A 33 -15.21 -8.61 5.01
N ASP A 34 -15.57 -7.46 5.56
CA ASP A 34 -14.91 -6.20 5.21
C ASP A 34 -13.42 -6.25 5.57
N VAL A 35 -12.60 -5.60 4.76
CA VAL A 35 -11.14 -5.52 4.94
C VAL A 35 -10.75 -5.02 6.34
N GLN A 36 -11.55 -4.14 6.94
CA GLN A 36 -11.33 -3.60 8.29
C GLN A 36 -11.35 -4.69 9.37
N TRP A 37 -12.29 -5.64 9.27
CA TRP A 37 -12.37 -6.77 10.21
C TRP A 37 -11.20 -7.73 10.05
N LEU A 38 -10.76 -8.00 8.80
CA LEU A 38 -9.57 -8.81 8.55
C LEU A 38 -8.31 -8.20 9.15
N VAL A 39 -8.15 -6.89 8.98
CA VAL A 39 -7.02 -6.14 9.57
C VAL A 39 -7.10 -6.13 11.10
N LEU A 40 -8.28 -5.91 11.69
CA LEU A 40 -8.46 -5.98 13.13
C LEU A 40 -8.09 -7.37 13.69
N LEU A 41 -8.54 -8.45 13.06
CA LEU A 41 -8.19 -9.81 13.46
C LEU A 41 -6.69 -10.08 13.30
N ALA A 42 -6.04 -9.57 12.26
CA ALA A 42 -4.59 -9.65 12.09
C ALA A 42 -3.84 -8.93 13.23
N TRP A 43 -4.30 -7.76 13.64
CA TRP A 43 -3.74 -7.03 14.77
C TRP A 43 -3.92 -7.77 16.10
N LEU A 44 -5.10 -8.35 16.34
CA LEU A 44 -5.38 -9.12 17.55
C LEU A 44 -4.50 -10.38 17.64
N THR A 45 -4.33 -11.10 16.53
CA THR A 45 -3.47 -12.30 16.49
C THR A 45 -1.98 -11.95 16.65
N ALA A 46 -1.50 -10.90 15.99
CA ALA A 46 -0.13 -10.41 16.15
C ALA A 46 0.14 -9.89 17.57
N GLY A 47 -0.81 -9.15 18.16
CA GLY A 47 -0.74 -8.66 19.54
C GLY A 47 -0.71 -9.82 20.56
N SER A 48 -1.53 -10.85 20.33
CA SER A 48 -1.52 -12.06 21.16
C SER A 48 -0.18 -12.81 21.06
N ALA A 49 0.36 -12.94 19.86
CA ALA A 49 1.70 -13.53 19.66
C ALA A 49 2.78 -12.75 20.42
N SER A 50 2.72 -11.41 20.35
CA SER A 50 3.64 -10.52 21.07
C SER A 50 3.52 -10.67 22.58
N ALA A 51 2.30 -10.74 23.14
CA ALA A 51 2.08 -10.96 24.55
C ALA A 51 2.66 -12.30 25.05
N VAL A 52 2.50 -13.38 24.26
CA VAL A 52 3.10 -14.68 24.58
C VAL A 52 4.62 -14.60 24.53
N LEU A 53 5.20 -13.88 23.53
CA LEU A 53 6.67 -13.70 23.41
C LEU A 53 7.27 -12.98 24.61
N LEU A 54 6.58 -11.99 25.18
CA LEU A 54 7.04 -11.28 26.39
C LEU A 54 7.21 -12.22 27.59
N CYS A 55 6.47 -13.32 27.64
CA CYS A 55 6.59 -14.35 28.67
C CYS A 55 7.71 -15.37 28.36
N CYS A 56 8.32 -15.33 27.17
CA CYS A 56 9.36 -16.29 26.77
C CYS A 56 10.73 -15.87 27.28
N ARG A 57 11.41 -16.75 28.04
CA ARG A 57 12.77 -16.52 28.57
C ARG A 57 13.90 -16.79 27.56
N ARG A 58 13.62 -17.42 26.41
CA ARG A 58 14.62 -17.82 25.40
C ARG A 58 14.88 -16.71 24.40
N ARG A 59 15.75 -15.76 24.71
CA ARG A 59 16.05 -14.59 23.86
C ARG A 59 16.28 -14.92 22.38
N ARG A 60 17.14 -15.89 22.04
CA ARG A 60 17.44 -16.26 20.65
C ARG A 60 16.19 -16.74 19.88
N ALA A 61 15.37 -17.58 20.51
CA ALA A 61 14.13 -18.05 19.89
C ALA A 61 13.12 -16.90 19.71
N THR A 62 13.02 -15.98 20.67
CA THR A 62 12.18 -14.80 20.60
C THR A 62 12.59 -13.89 19.45
N THR A 63 13.88 -13.57 19.31
CA THR A 63 14.41 -12.77 18.19
C THR A 63 14.11 -13.43 16.85
N GLY A 64 14.34 -14.74 16.71
CA GLY A 64 14.03 -15.47 15.49
C GLY A 64 12.54 -15.41 15.12
N LEU A 65 11.64 -15.52 16.11
CA LEU A 65 10.20 -15.44 15.89
C LEU A 65 9.74 -14.01 15.54
N VAL A 66 10.34 -12.98 16.13
CA VAL A 66 10.07 -11.58 15.76
C VAL A 66 10.45 -11.30 14.31
N VAL A 67 11.66 -11.71 13.89
CA VAL A 67 12.10 -11.53 12.50
C VAL A 67 11.23 -12.34 11.53
N ALA A 68 10.96 -13.60 11.85
CA ALA A 68 10.09 -14.44 11.01
C ALA A 68 8.69 -13.87 10.91
N GLY A 69 8.13 -13.37 12.01
CA GLY A 69 6.82 -12.73 12.05
C GLY A 69 6.78 -11.45 11.19
N ALA A 70 7.79 -10.59 11.31
CA ALA A 70 7.88 -9.37 10.52
C ALA A 70 7.97 -9.68 9.01
N LEU A 71 8.75 -10.69 8.63
CA LEU A 71 8.84 -11.16 7.25
C LEU A 71 7.52 -11.75 6.75
N LEU A 72 6.91 -12.66 7.49
CA LEU A 72 5.68 -13.34 7.10
C LEU A 72 4.50 -12.37 6.96
N ILE A 73 4.27 -11.55 7.97
CA ILE A 73 3.15 -10.58 7.99
C ILE A 73 3.36 -9.52 6.90
N GLY A 74 4.59 -8.98 6.80
CA GLY A 74 4.90 -7.98 5.79
C GLY A 74 4.84 -8.52 4.37
N SER A 75 5.25 -9.78 4.13
CA SER A 75 5.12 -10.43 2.82
C SER A 75 3.66 -10.67 2.44
N GLY A 76 2.78 -10.94 3.40
CA GLY A 76 1.34 -11.04 3.16
C GLY A 76 0.75 -9.77 2.56
N ALA A 77 1.29 -8.59 2.89
CA ALA A 77 0.86 -7.32 2.32
C ALA A 77 1.31 -7.10 0.86
N LEU A 78 2.20 -7.95 0.31
CA LEU A 78 2.67 -7.83 -1.07
C LEU A 78 1.84 -8.66 -2.08
N VAL A 79 0.91 -9.47 -1.60
CA VAL A 79 0.14 -10.41 -2.44
C VAL A 79 -0.78 -9.69 -3.41
N GLY A 80 -1.31 -8.52 -3.03
CA GLY A 80 -2.24 -7.74 -3.84
C GLY A 80 -2.02 -6.23 -3.71
N PRO A 81 -2.79 -5.43 -4.44
CA PRO A 81 -2.75 -3.97 -4.32
C PRO A 81 -3.21 -3.54 -2.92
N PRO A 82 -2.74 -2.39 -2.41
CA PRO A 82 -3.20 -1.84 -1.15
C PRO A 82 -4.70 -1.52 -1.23
N ARG A 83 -5.50 -2.13 -0.35
CA ARG A 83 -6.96 -1.99 -0.32
C ARG A 83 -7.47 -1.15 0.85
N PHE A 84 -6.60 -0.91 1.84
CA PHE A 84 -6.98 -0.19 3.06
C PHE A 84 -6.88 1.33 2.92
N SER A 85 -5.98 1.82 2.06
CA SER A 85 -5.79 3.25 1.80
C SER A 85 -5.39 3.50 0.35
N ASP A 86 -5.90 4.59 -0.23
CA ASP A 86 -5.55 5.08 -1.56
C ASP A 86 -4.24 5.89 -1.57
N ASP A 87 -3.63 6.12 -0.41
CA ASP A 87 -2.45 6.98 -0.28
C ASP A 87 -1.22 6.43 -1.01
N SER A 88 -1.14 5.12 -1.18
CA SER A 88 -0.06 4.48 -1.96
C SER A 88 -0.02 4.96 -3.41
N ALA A 89 -1.19 5.25 -4.01
CA ALA A 89 -1.30 5.83 -5.34
C ALA A 89 -0.69 7.25 -5.35
N ARG A 90 -0.95 8.03 -4.31
CA ARG A 90 -0.38 9.37 -4.14
C ARG A 90 1.12 9.32 -3.93
N TYR A 91 1.63 8.42 -3.08
CA TYR A 91 3.08 8.28 -2.85
C TYR A 91 3.83 7.94 -4.15
N ALA A 92 3.28 7.00 -4.92
CA ALA A 92 3.85 6.64 -6.21
C ALA A 92 3.84 7.81 -7.20
N TRP A 93 2.75 8.56 -7.28
CA TRP A 93 2.63 9.74 -8.12
C TRP A 93 3.64 10.83 -7.75
N ASP A 94 3.69 11.19 -6.47
CA ASP A 94 4.60 12.20 -5.97
C ASP A 94 6.07 11.83 -6.25
N GLY A 95 6.41 10.55 -6.12
CA GLY A 95 7.73 10.03 -6.48
C GLY A 95 8.01 10.13 -7.99
N ILE A 96 7.02 9.90 -8.87
CA ILE A 96 7.14 10.06 -10.33
C ILE A 96 7.40 11.54 -10.68
N VAL A 97 6.62 12.45 -10.10
CA VAL A 97 6.76 13.90 -10.34
C VAL A 97 8.11 14.41 -9.86
N SER A 98 8.52 14.03 -8.66
CA SER A 98 9.84 14.37 -8.11
C SER A 98 10.98 13.81 -8.95
N GLY A 99 10.86 12.58 -9.45
CA GLY A 99 11.84 11.96 -10.34
C GLY A 99 11.96 12.63 -11.72
N ALA A 100 10.93 13.37 -12.12
CA ALA A 100 10.96 14.23 -13.32
C ALA A 100 11.56 15.63 -13.04
N GLY A 101 12.05 15.89 -11.83
CA GLY A 101 12.62 17.18 -11.43
C GLY A 101 11.56 18.27 -11.16
N ILE A 102 10.29 17.88 -11.00
CA ILE A 102 9.19 18.79 -10.73
C ILE A 102 8.82 18.69 -9.24
N SER A 103 8.56 19.84 -8.60
CA SER A 103 8.11 19.84 -7.22
C SER A 103 6.65 19.35 -7.12
N PRO A 104 6.35 18.30 -6.36
CA PRO A 104 4.97 17.83 -6.17
C PRO A 104 4.09 18.80 -5.38
N TYR A 105 4.70 19.83 -4.77
CA TYR A 105 3.97 20.92 -4.11
C TYR A 105 3.49 22.02 -5.08
N ALA A 106 4.10 22.10 -6.28
CA ALA A 106 3.80 23.16 -7.23
C ALA A 106 2.50 22.90 -8.01
N HIS A 107 2.20 21.64 -8.31
CA HIS A 107 1.10 21.28 -9.19
C HIS A 107 0.28 20.11 -8.62
N PRO A 108 -1.07 20.19 -8.69
CA PRO A 108 -1.92 19.05 -8.39
C PRO A 108 -1.82 17.97 -9.49
N PRO A 109 -2.15 16.70 -9.21
CA PRO A 109 -2.16 15.62 -10.20
C PRO A 109 -2.94 15.89 -11.49
N VAL A 110 -4.00 16.71 -11.42
CA VAL A 110 -4.82 17.09 -12.58
C VAL A 110 -4.22 18.19 -13.44
N ALA A 111 -3.13 18.81 -13.02
CA ALA A 111 -2.51 19.93 -13.77
C ALA A 111 -2.05 19.48 -15.16
N ALA A 112 -2.27 20.34 -16.18
CA ALA A 112 -1.95 20.02 -17.56
C ALA A 112 -0.44 19.78 -17.78
N GLU A 113 0.40 20.49 -17.05
CA GLU A 113 1.86 20.39 -17.08
C GLU A 113 2.37 18.99 -16.72
N LEU A 114 1.60 18.25 -15.92
CA LEU A 114 1.94 16.89 -15.49
C LEU A 114 1.33 15.79 -16.37
N SER A 115 0.59 16.13 -17.43
CA SER A 115 -0.12 15.16 -18.28
C SER A 115 0.80 14.10 -18.88
N GLY A 116 1.98 14.49 -19.35
CA GLY A 116 2.98 13.59 -19.92
C GLY A 116 3.66 12.63 -18.93
N LEU A 117 3.41 12.78 -17.63
CA LEU A 117 3.95 11.91 -16.58
C LEU A 117 2.96 10.83 -16.12
N ARG A 118 1.70 10.89 -16.54
CA ARG A 118 0.59 10.04 -16.03
C ARG A 118 0.68 8.61 -16.57
N PRO A 119 1.06 7.58 -15.77
CA PRO A 119 1.03 6.21 -16.23
C PRO A 119 -0.41 5.68 -16.24
N LEU A 120 -0.72 4.76 -17.17
CA LEU A 120 -2.07 4.23 -17.35
C LEU A 120 -2.61 3.47 -16.13
N TRP A 121 -1.77 2.82 -15.36
CA TRP A 121 -2.20 2.11 -14.14
C TRP A 121 -2.70 3.06 -13.05
N LEU A 122 -2.24 4.32 -13.04
CA LEU A 122 -2.62 5.34 -12.05
C LEU A 122 -3.68 6.31 -12.60
N PHE A 123 -3.65 6.54 -13.91
CA PHE A 123 -4.60 7.35 -14.66
C PHE A 123 -5.17 6.51 -15.82
N PRO A 124 -6.10 5.59 -15.51
CA PRO A 124 -6.70 4.73 -16.54
C PRO A 124 -7.48 5.54 -17.56
N ALA A 125 -7.62 4.98 -18.74
CA ALA A 125 -8.40 5.61 -19.82
C ALA A 125 -9.85 5.79 -19.39
N VAL A 126 -10.42 6.93 -19.77
CA VAL A 126 -11.86 7.19 -19.64
C VAL A 126 -12.61 6.33 -20.66
N ALA A 127 -13.63 5.62 -20.22
CA ALA A 127 -14.56 4.91 -21.09
C ALA A 127 -15.89 5.66 -21.18
N ILE A 128 -16.72 5.28 -22.15
CA ILE A 128 -18.11 5.71 -22.22
C ILE A 128 -18.97 4.62 -21.59
N GLY A 129 -19.73 4.98 -20.56
CA GLY A 129 -20.67 4.08 -19.91
C GLY A 129 -21.88 3.76 -20.79
N SER A 130 -22.69 2.82 -20.35
CA SER A 130 -23.93 2.42 -21.05
C SER A 130 -24.98 3.55 -21.15
N ASP A 131 -24.82 4.56 -20.31
CA ASP A 131 -25.64 5.80 -20.27
C ASP A 131 -25.08 6.92 -21.19
N GLY A 132 -24.02 6.64 -21.95
CA GLY A 132 -23.34 7.61 -22.80
C GLY A 132 -22.46 8.62 -22.04
N GLN A 133 -22.29 8.47 -20.71
CA GLN A 133 -21.48 9.37 -19.91
C GLN A 133 -20.05 8.83 -19.72
N PRO A 134 -19.06 9.73 -19.51
CA PRO A 134 -17.71 9.33 -19.14
C PRO A 134 -17.70 8.50 -17.84
N ALA A 135 -17.02 7.36 -17.87
CA ALA A 135 -16.91 6.43 -16.73
C ALA A 135 -15.48 5.91 -16.59
N CYS A 136 -15.13 5.50 -15.38
CA CYS A 136 -13.82 4.89 -15.06
C CYS A 136 -14.01 3.39 -14.88
N PRO A 137 -13.56 2.55 -15.85
CA PRO A 137 -13.81 1.12 -15.84
C PRO A 137 -12.90 0.36 -14.85
N THR A 138 -11.76 0.96 -14.46
CA THR A 138 -10.82 0.31 -13.55
C THR A 138 -11.33 0.36 -12.12
N PRO A 139 -11.45 -0.79 -11.41
CA PRO A 139 -11.85 -0.82 -10.02
C PRO A 139 -10.98 0.09 -9.13
N GLY A 140 -11.62 0.86 -8.25
CA GLY A 140 -10.93 1.82 -7.37
C GLY A 140 -10.55 3.15 -8.03
N SER A 141 -10.66 3.27 -9.36
CA SER A 141 -10.49 4.57 -10.03
C SER A 141 -11.74 5.43 -9.89
N ARG A 142 -11.53 6.73 -9.91
CA ARG A 142 -12.59 7.74 -9.79
C ARG A 142 -12.49 8.76 -10.90
N LEU A 143 -13.67 9.22 -11.36
CA LEU A 143 -13.76 10.25 -12.36
C LEU A 143 -13.65 11.64 -11.70
N THR A 144 -12.76 12.47 -12.22
CA THR A 144 -12.76 13.91 -11.94
C THR A 144 -12.97 14.71 -13.23
N ARG A 145 -13.63 15.85 -13.10
CA ARG A 145 -13.78 16.87 -14.15
C ARG A 145 -13.12 18.19 -13.76
N GLN A 146 -12.34 18.17 -12.69
CA GLN A 146 -11.65 19.37 -12.17
C GLN A 146 -10.27 19.56 -12.84
N THR A 147 -10.14 19.09 -14.08
CA THR A 147 -9.00 19.39 -14.95
C THR A 147 -9.09 20.82 -15.46
N PRO A 148 -7.96 21.49 -15.77
CA PRO A 148 -7.94 22.88 -16.23
C PRO A 148 -8.80 23.13 -17.48
N ASP A 149 -8.93 22.14 -18.35
CA ASP A 149 -9.72 22.16 -19.59
C ASP A 149 -11.13 21.58 -19.43
N GLY A 150 -11.50 21.14 -18.20
CA GLY A 150 -12.77 20.50 -17.91
C GLY A 150 -12.93 19.10 -18.51
N ALA A 151 -11.88 18.52 -19.11
CA ALA A 151 -11.91 17.18 -19.68
C ALA A 151 -12.05 16.13 -18.58
N PRO A 152 -12.82 15.04 -18.78
CA PRO A 152 -12.92 13.96 -17.81
C PRO A 152 -11.58 13.23 -17.68
N LEU A 153 -11.17 12.94 -16.45
CA LEU A 153 -9.94 12.21 -16.13
C LEU A 153 -10.25 11.13 -15.10
N CYS A 154 -9.84 9.88 -15.39
CA CYS A 154 -9.86 8.80 -14.42
C CYS A 154 -8.54 8.74 -13.64
N THR A 155 -8.61 8.51 -12.35
CA THR A 155 -7.42 8.39 -11.51
C THR A 155 -7.65 7.48 -10.30
N MET A 156 -6.57 6.82 -9.84
CA MET A 156 -6.52 6.08 -8.58
C MET A 156 -6.24 7.00 -7.38
N ILE A 157 -5.85 8.26 -7.62
CA ILE A 157 -5.45 9.21 -6.59
C ILE A 157 -6.71 9.84 -5.97
N ASN A 158 -6.77 9.86 -4.64
CA ASN A 158 -7.74 10.67 -3.92
C ASN A 158 -7.36 12.16 -4.01
N ARG A 159 -8.35 13.05 -4.07
CA ARG A 159 -8.16 14.52 -4.17
C ARG A 159 -7.11 14.91 -5.22
N PRO A 160 -7.28 14.51 -6.48
CA PRO A 160 -6.29 14.75 -7.53
C PRO A 160 -6.14 16.22 -7.91
N GLU A 161 -7.03 17.08 -7.45
CA GLU A 161 -7.02 18.54 -7.61
C GLU A 161 -6.19 19.29 -6.56
N VAL A 162 -5.63 18.57 -5.57
CA VAL A 162 -4.85 19.17 -4.49
C VAL A 162 -3.38 18.78 -4.63
N PRO A 163 -2.42 19.73 -4.55
CA PRO A 163 -1.00 19.41 -4.45
C PRO A 163 -0.70 18.54 -3.23
N THR A 164 0.50 17.97 -3.18
CA THR A 164 0.89 17.11 -2.05
C THR A 164 0.93 17.88 -0.72
N ILE A 165 0.58 17.16 0.36
CA ILE A 165 0.66 17.67 1.74
C ILE A 165 1.73 16.96 2.56
N TYR A 166 2.42 15.96 1.97
CA TYR A 166 3.40 15.15 2.70
C TYR A 166 4.70 15.92 2.94
N PRO A 167 5.38 15.70 4.09
CA PRO A 167 6.59 16.42 4.42
C PRO A 167 7.77 16.08 3.48
N PRO A 168 8.76 16.98 3.32
CA PRO A 168 9.86 16.81 2.36
C PRO A 168 10.65 15.51 2.51
N VAL A 169 10.83 14.99 3.73
CA VAL A 169 11.51 13.72 3.98
C VAL A 169 10.72 12.55 3.36
N ALA A 170 9.39 12.56 3.48
CA ALA A 170 8.54 11.56 2.83
C ALA A 170 8.63 11.67 1.29
N GLN A 171 8.65 12.89 0.76
CA GLN A 171 8.83 13.12 -0.69
C GLN A 171 10.18 12.60 -1.19
N GLY A 172 11.26 12.83 -0.44
CA GLY A 172 12.58 12.26 -0.75
C GLY A 172 12.56 10.74 -0.78
N TRP A 173 11.83 10.11 0.16
CA TRP A 173 11.64 8.67 0.17
C TRP A 173 10.84 8.17 -1.04
N PHE A 174 9.72 8.80 -1.39
CA PHE A 174 8.92 8.43 -2.55
C PHE A 174 9.72 8.55 -3.85
N ALA A 175 10.49 9.63 -3.99
CA ALA A 175 11.39 9.85 -5.11
C ALA A 175 12.47 8.74 -5.20
N ALA A 176 13.13 8.41 -4.08
CA ALA A 176 14.16 7.38 -4.02
C ALA A 176 13.62 5.99 -4.41
N VAL A 177 12.43 5.63 -3.92
CA VAL A 177 11.79 4.35 -4.29
C VAL A 177 11.47 4.30 -5.78
N ARG A 178 11.04 5.42 -6.37
CA ARG A 178 10.65 5.48 -7.79
C ARG A 178 11.83 5.66 -8.74
N ALA A 179 12.94 6.25 -8.30
CA ALA A 179 14.12 6.51 -9.14
C ALA A 179 14.76 5.24 -9.73
N LEU A 180 14.62 4.10 -9.06
CA LEU A 180 15.20 2.82 -9.47
C LEU A 180 14.28 1.97 -10.35
N LEU A 181 13.09 2.48 -10.69
CA LEU A 181 12.03 1.68 -11.29
C LEU A 181 11.38 2.42 -12.47
N PRO A 182 10.90 1.71 -13.52
CA PRO A 182 10.17 2.32 -14.60
C PRO A 182 8.87 2.96 -14.09
N ARG A 183 8.41 4.02 -14.75
CA ARG A 183 7.14 4.72 -14.42
C ARG A 183 5.95 3.77 -14.42
N GLU A 184 5.99 2.78 -15.30
CA GLU A 184 4.92 1.79 -15.47
C GLU A 184 4.88 0.73 -14.36
N ALA A 185 5.90 0.68 -13.48
CA ALA A 185 5.82 -0.16 -12.30
C ALA A 185 4.68 0.31 -11.39
N PRO A 186 3.66 -0.54 -11.10
CA PRO A 186 2.45 -0.09 -10.43
C PRO A 186 2.66 0.19 -8.92
N TRP A 187 1.78 -0.29 -8.07
CA TRP A 187 1.77 -0.05 -6.62
C TRP A 187 2.85 -0.81 -5.83
N TRP A 188 3.29 -1.99 -6.31
CA TRP A 188 4.16 -2.90 -5.54
C TRP A 188 5.49 -2.31 -5.06
N PRO A 189 6.17 -1.38 -5.76
CA PRO A 189 7.44 -0.84 -5.27
C PRO A 189 7.30 -0.11 -3.94
N MET A 190 6.20 0.60 -3.74
CA MET A 190 5.94 1.30 -2.48
C MET A 190 5.69 0.32 -1.33
N GLN A 191 5.03 -0.80 -1.60
CA GLN A 191 4.81 -1.86 -0.61
C GLN A 191 6.12 -2.58 -0.25
N VAL A 192 6.96 -2.92 -1.24
CA VAL A 192 8.29 -3.50 -0.98
C VAL A 192 9.16 -2.55 -0.17
N ALA A 193 9.19 -1.27 -0.53
CA ALA A 193 9.92 -0.26 0.23
C ALA A 193 9.42 -0.14 1.68
N GLY A 194 8.10 -0.19 1.88
CA GLY A 194 7.48 -0.22 3.20
C GLY A 194 7.91 -1.45 4.02
N LEU A 195 7.91 -2.64 3.40
CA LEU A 195 8.40 -3.87 4.03
C LEU A 195 9.88 -3.75 4.43
N LEU A 196 10.74 -3.29 3.53
CA LEU A 196 12.18 -3.11 3.81
C LEU A 196 12.42 -2.12 4.95
N THR A 197 11.66 -1.02 4.99
CA THR A 197 11.72 -0.05 6.09
C THR A 197 11.30 -0.69 7.41
N SER A 198 10.20 -1.44 7.42
CA SER A 198 9.72 -2.16 8.61
C SER A 198 10.74 -3.18 9.13
N LEU A 199 11.38 -3.92 8.23
CA LEU A 199 12.45 -4.86 8.58
C LEU A 199 13.69 -4.14 9.12
N GLY A 200 14.06 -2.99 8.54
CA GLY A 200 15.13 -2.14 9.03
C GLY A 200 14.88 -1.64 10.45
N VAL A 201 13.67 -1.17 10.74
CA VAL A 201 13.26 -0.78 12.10
C VAL A 201 13.30 -1.98 13.05
N THR A 202 12.78 -3.14 12.62
CA THR A 202 12.83 -4.37 13.41
C THR A 202 14.28 -4.75 13.75
N ALA A 203 15.18 -4.73 12.76
CA ALA A 203 16.59 -5.02 12.96
C ALA A 203 17.25 -4.04 13.95
N ALA A 204 16.96 -2.74 13.82
CA ALA A 204 17.51 -1.72 14.72
C ALA A 204 17.02 -1.88 16.17
N LEU A 205 15.80 -2.38 16.38
CA LEU A 205 15.25 -2.58 17.73
C LEU A 205 15.77 -3.83 18.43
N ILE A 206 16.29 -4.82 17.68
CA ILE A 206 16.81 -6.07 18.24
C ILE A 206 18.36 -6.12 18.29
N ALA A 207 19.05 -5.14 17.71
CA ALA A 207 20.51 -5.00 17.76
C ALA A 207 20.99 -4.52 19.14
#